data_cd1ac31c545c21e2f606f4137f304129
#
_entry.id   cd1ac31c545c21e2f606f4137f304129
#
_cell.length_a   1.000
_cell.length_b   1.000
_cell.length_c   1.000
_cell.angle_alpha   90.00
_cell.angle_beta   90.00
_cell.angle_gamma   90.00
#
_symmetry.space_group_name_H-M   'P 1'
#
loop_
_entity.id
_entity.type
_entity.pdbx_description
1 polymer ?
#
loop_
_entity_poly.entity_id
_entity_poly.type
_entity_poly.pdbx_seq_one_letter_code
_entity_poly.pdbx_strand_id
1 'polypeptide(L)'
;MIDLKTAAEHLQTYLRPQTFPVAIRMAKPGEALPERTRRPAGDFGVRFANCQAISMVRRYGWTLALSPEDSQCAPGMLGLGFGPETPPLQAGQLCQGMYTETAEAGARSEAAVDRLPPGAYQALLLAPLERCAFEPHLVCVYGNPAQIMRLVQAALWKRGGKLTSSFGGRIDCAEIIGTTLRTNECQVILPCSGDRIFGQTQDHEMAFTIPLHRLAEVCEGLRGTHRGGIRYPITSFLEYQAKLPPPYVELRRQLEADGKPTPAA
;
A
#
# COMPACT_ATOMS: atom_id res chain seq x y z
N MET A 1 -5.96 -21.52 6.13
CA MET A 1 -6.01 -20.13 5.59
C MET A 1 -6.45 -19.24 6.73
N ILE A 2 -5.89 -18.04 6.91
CA ILE A 2 -6.35 -17.10 7.94
C ILE A 2 -7.68 -16.47 7.48
N ASP A 3 -8.60 -16.28 8.42
CA ASP A 3 -9.80 -15.49 8.18
C ASP A 3 -9.44 -14.01 7.94
N LEU A 4 -10.12 -13.34 6.98
CA LEU A 4 -9.79 -11.97 6.57
C LEU A 4 -10.01 -10.95 7.69
N LYS A 5 -11.01 -11.16 8.54
CA LYS A 5 -11.28 -10.31 9.70
C LYS A 5 -10.14 -10.44 10.72
N THR A 6 -9.73 -11.66 11.03
CA THR A 6 -8.57 -11.93 11.89
C THR A 6 -7.29 -11.31 11.34
N ALA A 7 -7.09 -11.35 10.01
CA ALA A 7 -5.94 -10.70 9.38
C ALA A 7 -5.99 -9.17 9.53
N ALA A 8 -7.16 -8.56 9.37
CA ALA A 8 -7.36 -7.13 9.59
C ALA A 8 -7.08 -6.73 11.04
N GLU A 9 -7.52 -7.53 12.02
CA GLU A 9 -7.24 -7.34 13.44
C GLU A 9 -5.74 -7.42 13.76
N HIS A 10 -5.01 -8.36 13.14
CA HIS A 10 -3.54 -8.44 13.28
C HIS A 10 -2.83 -7.22 12.70
N LEU A 11 -3.23 -6.76 11.50
CA LEU A 11 -2.70 -5.54 10.93
C LEU A 11 -2.98 -4.34 11.83
N GLN A 12 -4.19 -4.22 12.37
CA GLN A 12 -4.54 -3.14 13.29
C GLN A 12 -3.73 -3.20 14.59
N THR A 13 -3.53 -4.38 15.16
CA THR A 13 -2.83 -4.56 16.44
C THR A 13 -1.34 -4.26 16.33
N TYR A 14 -0.66 -4.76 15.29
CA TYR A 14 0.80 -4.76 15.21
C TYR A 14 1.38 -3.71 14.26
N LEU A 15 0.56 -3.17 13.35
CA LEU A 15 0.99 -2.20 12.35
C LEU A 15 0.28 -0.83 12.51
N ARG A 16 -0.98 -0.83 12.94
CA ARG A 16 -1.82 0.37 13.11
C ARG A 16 -1.90 1.22 11.83
N PRO A 17 -2.36 0.67 10.71
CA PRO A 17 -2.53 1.46 9.50
C PRO A 17 -3.54 2.60 9.74
N GLN A 18 -3.29 3.77 9.14
CA GLN A 18 -4.17 4.94 9.29
C GLN A 18 -5.44 4.83 8.45
N THR A 19 -5.45 3.95 7.47
CA THR A 19 -6.58 3.69 6.57
C THR A 19 -6.84 2.19 6.50
N PHE A 20 -8.02 1.79 6.03
CA PHE A 20 -8.35 0.37 5.90
C PHE A 20 -7.37 -0.34 4.95
N PRO A 21 -6.80 -1.50 5.33
CA PRO A 21 -6.21 -2.42 4.36
C PRO A 21 -7.26 -2.79 3.31
N VAL A 22 -6.86 -2.79 2.03
CA VAL A 22 -7.76 -3.01 0.90
C VAL A 22 -7.60 -4.43 0.37
N ALA A 23 -8.68 -5.20 0.39
CA ALA A 23 -8.81 -6.46 -0.30
C ALA A 23 -9.08 -6.20 -1.79
N ILE A 24 -8.30 -6.82 -2.67
CA ILE A 24 -8.31 -6.58 -4.12
C ILE A 24 -8.53 -7.90 -4.86
N ARG A 25 -9.50 -7.91 -5.78
CA ARG A 25 -9.76 -9.02 -6.71
C ARG A 25 -9.99 -8.50 -8.12
N MET A 26 -9.44 -9.18 -9.09
CA MET A 26 -9.78 -9.03 -10.50
C MET A 26 -10.89 -10.02 -10.83
N ALA A 27 -12.11 -9.54 -11.07
CA ALA A 27 -13.26 -10.38 -11.42
C ALA A 27 -13.18 -10.83 -12.88
N LYS A 28 -13.39 -12.13 -13.12
CA LYS A 28 -13.41 -12.71 -14.48
C LYS A 28 -14.73 -12.38 -15.19
N PRO A 29 -14.75 -12.42 -16.54
CA PRO A 29 -15.99 -12.26 -17.29
C PRO A 29 -17.08 -13.25 -16.83
N GLY A 30 -18.30 -12.75 -16.61
CA GLY A 30 -19.42 -13.53 -16.12
C GLY A 30 -19.46 -13.80 -14.60
N GLU A 31 -18.43 -13.38 -13.86
CA GLU A 31 -18.43 -13.49 -12.39
C GLU A 31 -19.40 -12.47 -11.78
N ALA A 32 -20.27 -12.93 -10.88
CA ALA A 32 -21.21 -12.07 -10.18
C ALA A 32 -20.46 -11.10 -9.22
N LEU A 33 -20.87 -9.85 -9.21
CA LEU A 33 -20.36 -8.88 -8.24
C LEU A 33 -21.03 -9.11 -6.87
N PRO A 34 -20.30 -8.90 -5.75
CA PRO A 34 -20.88 -8.98 -4.42
C PRO A 34 -22.05 -7.99 -4.26
N GLU A 35 -23.04 -8.37 -3.45
CA GLU A 35 -24.13 -7.45 -3.11
C GLU A 35 -23.60 -6.15 -2.49
N ARG A 36 -24.34 -5.06 -2.70
CA ARG A 36 -24.00 -3.71 -2.21
C ARG A 36 -22.65 -3.16 -2.72
N THR A 37 -22.11 -3.73 -3.78
CA THR A 37 -20.93 -3.17 -4.46
C THR A 37 -21.35 -1.92 -5.23
N ARG A 38 -20.70 -0.80 -4.96
CA ARG A 38 -20.93 0.47 -5.67
C ARG A 38 -20.16 0.52 -6.96
N ARG A 39 -20.76 1.11 -7.98
CA ARG A 39 -20.13 1.37 -9.28
C ARG A 39 -20.07 2.86 -9.54
N PRO A 40 -18.88 3.47 -9.73
CA PRO A 40 -18.75 4.92 -9.84
C PRO A 40 -19.64 5.57 -10.89
N ALA A 41 -19.70 5.02 -12.10
CA ALA A 41 -20.51 5.57 -13.19
C ALA A 41 -22.03 5.47 -12.88
N GLY A 42 -22.47 4.32 -12.34
CA GLY A 42 -23.88 4.09 -12.03
C GLY A 42 -24.37 4.80 -10.77
N ASP A 43 -23.58 4.72 -9.69
CA ASP A 43 -24.04 5.19 -8.37
C ASP A 43 -23.73 6.67 -8.11
N PHE A 44 -22.69 7.23 -8.76
CA PHE A 44 -22.26 8.60 -8.53
C PHE A 44 -22.28 9.49 -9.77
N GLY A 45 -22.55 8.91 -10.95
CA GLY A 45 -22.55 9.65 -12.23
C GLY A 45 -21.16 10.12 -12.67
N VAL A 46 -20.09 9.56 -12.12
CA VAL A 46 -18.70 9.94 -12.41
C VAL A 46 -17.83 8.69 -12.61
N ARG A 47 -16.70 8.86 -13.30
CA ARG A 47 -15.70 7.82 -13.49
C ARG A 47 -14.53 8.05 -12.56
N PHE A 48 -13.91 6.98 -12.07
CA PHE A 48 -12.76 7.05 -11.17
C PHE A 48 -11.47 6.60 -11.87
N ALA A 49 -10.33 7.15 -11.43
CA ALA A 49 -9.06 6.49 -11.63
C ALA A 49 -8.94 5.28 -10.67
N ASN A 50 -8.14 4.26 -11.01
CA ASN A 50 -7.97 3.07 -10.16
C ASN A 50 -7.44 3.44 -8.77
N CYS A 51 -6.43 4.32 -8.70
CA CYS A 51 -5.88 4.85 -7.44
C CYS A 51 -6.93 5.63 -6.64
N GLN A 52 -7.78 6.41 -7.30
CA GLN A 52 -8.91 7.10 -6.66
C GLN A 52 -9.89 6.09 -6.04
N ALA A 53 -10.23 5.01 -6.74
CA ALA A 53 -11.09 3.97 -6.21
C ALA A 53 -10.47 3.25 -4.99
N ILE A 54 -9.18 2.92 -5.05
CA ILE A 54 -8.44 2.36 -3.91
C ILE A 54 -8.51 3.34 -2.72
N SER A 55 -8.34 4.63 -2.97
CA SER A 55 -8.41 5.67 -1.94
C SER A 55 -9.79 5.79 -1.32
N MET A 56 -10.86 5.72 -2.12
CA MET A 56 -12.24 5.73 -1.61
C MET A 56 -12.50 4.53 -0.70
N VAL A 57 -12.00 3.35 -1.05
CA VAL A 57 -12.12 2.15 -0.22
C VAL A 57 -11.32 2.30 1.07
N ARG A 58 -10.03 2.66 0.98
CA ARG A 58 -9.17 2.73 2.16
C ARG A 58 -9.54 3.85 3.14
N ARG A 59 -10.18 4.93 2.68
CA ARG A 59 -10.55 6.08 3.52
C ARG A 59 -11.98 6.07 3.98
N TYR A 60 -12.92 5.69 3.10
CA TYR A 60 -14.37 5.73 3.40
C TYR A 60 -14.97 4.37 3.73
N GLY A 61 -14.21 3.29 3.52
CA GLY A 61 -14.68 1.94 3.83
C GLY A 61 -15.75 1.43 2.86
N TRP A 62 -15.76 1.91 1.61
CA TRP A 62 -16.70 1.48 0.59
C TRP A 62 -16.26 0.16 -0.06
N THR A 63 -17.23 -0.62 -0.54
CA THR A 63 -16.96 -1.71 -1.49
C THR A 63 -17.25 -1.20 -2.88
N LEU A 64 -16.27 -1.28 -3.78
CA LEU A 64 -16.33 -0.75 -5.14
C LEU A 64 -16.03 -1.83 -6.18
N ALA A 65 -16.67 -1.70 -7.34
CA ALA A 65 -16.27 -2.38 -8.57
C ALA A 65 -16.01 -1.33 -9.66
N LEU A 66 -14.87 -1.44 -10.31
CA LEU A 66 -14.53 -0.65 -11.49
C LEU A 66 -14.46 -1.57 -12.70
N SER A 67 -15.36 -1.39 -13.64
CA SER A 67 -15.26 -1.90 -15.01
C SER A 67 -14.62 -0.83 -15.92
N PRO A 68 -14.36 -1.12 -17.20
CA PRO A 68 -13.93 -0.11 -18.18
C PRO A 68 -14.84 1.13 -18.21
N GLU A 69 -16.15 0.95 -18.04
CA GLU A 69 -17.13 2.03 -18.02
C GLU A 69 -17.00 2.95 -16.81
N ASP A 70 -16.54 2.41 -15.68
CA ASP A 70 -16.37 3.15 -14.44
C ASP A 70 -15.02 3.88 -14.35
N SER A 71 -14.07 3.58 -15.27
CA SER A 71 -12.71 4.11 -15.23
C SER A 71 -12.52 5.29 -16.18
N GLN A 72 -11.76 6.30 -15.70
CA GLN A 72 -11.33 7.44 -16.53
C GLN A 72 -9.81 7.47 -16.80
N CYS A 73 -9.02 6.64 -16.15
CA CYS A 73 -7.57 6.64 -16.28
C CYS A 73 -7.14 5.61 -17.34
N ALA A 74 -6.90 6.06 -18.58
CA ALA A 74 -6.53 5.18 -19.68
C ALA A 74 -5.27 4.33 -19.39
N PRO A 75 -4.15 4.86 -18.88
CA PRO A 75 -2.99 4.02 -18.53
C PRO A 75 -3.32 2.97 -17.46
N GLY A 76 -4.10 3.33 -16.44
CA GLY A 76 -4.54 2.39 -15.41
C GLY A 76 -5.46 1.30 -15.95
N MET A 77 -6.38 1.64 -16.86
CA MET A 77 -7.25 0.67 -17.54
C MET A 77 -6.41 -0.35 -18.32
N LEU A 78 -5.46 0.11 -19.12
CA LEU A 78 -4.58 -0.75 -19.91
C LEU A 78 -3.69 -1.61 -19.02
N GLY A 79 -3.21 -1.10 -17.90
CA GLY A 79 -2.47 -1.87 -16.89
C GLY A 79 -3.28 -3.04 -16.32
N LEU A 80 -4.59 -2.88 -16.18
CA LEU A 80 -5.50 -3.93 -15.71
C LEU A 80 -6.09 -4.82 -16.81
N GLY A 81 -5.66 -4.65 -18.07
CA GLY A 81 -6.15 -5.44 -19.19
C GLY A 81 -7.57 -5.08 -19.63
N PHE A 82 -8.07 -3.89 -19.31
CA PHE A 82 -9.40 -3.40 -19.70
C PHE A 82 -9.47 -2.85 -21.13
N GLY A 83 -8.42 -3.01 -21.89
CA GLY A 83 -8.36 -2.65 -23.29
C GLY A 83 -7.07 -3.14 -23.95
N PRO A 84 -7.02 -3.16 -25.28
CA PRO A 84 -5.82 -3.51 -26.02
C PRO A 84 -4.80 -2.37 -25.97
N GLU A 85 -3.53 -2.71 -26.00
CA GLU A 85 -2.47 -1.73 -26.21
C GLU A 85 -2.60 -1.09 -27.60
N THR A 86 -2.25 0.18 -27.69
CA THR A 86 -2.27 0.92 -28.94
C THR A 86 -0.85 1.18 -29.45
N PRO A 87 -0.63 1.27 -30.78
CA PRO A 87 0.69 1.58 -31.33
C PRO A 87 1.34 2.84 -30.73
N PRO A 88 0.63 3.97 -30.52
CA PRO A 88 1.22 5.14 -29.88
C PRO A 88 1.68 4.90 -28.43
N LEU A 89 0.95 4.07 -27.66
CA LEU A 89 1.34 3.68 -26.32
C LEU A 89 2.65 2.86 -26.37
N GLN A 90 2.69 1.81 -27.19
CA GLN A 90 3.86 0.95 -27.37
C GLN A 90 5.09 1.72 -27.85
N ALA A 91 4.88 2.74 -28.71
CA ALA A 91 5.94 3.64 -29.17
C ALA A 91 6.41 4.66 -28.11
N GLY A 92 5.84 4.65 -26.90
CA GLY A 92 6.26 5.51 -25.79
C GLY A 92 5.80 6.97 -25.90
N GLN A 93 4.89 7.28 -26.82
CA GLN A 93 4.42 8.67 -27.02
C GLN A 93 3.73 9.25 -25.81
N LEU A 94 3.07 8.43 -25.00
CA LEU A 94 2.46 8.87 -23.72
C LEU A 94 3.51 9.34 -22.72
N CYS A 95 4.68 8.73 -22.70
CA CYS A 95 5.72 9.02 -21.74
C CYS A 95 6.61 10.20 -22.15
N GLN A 96 6.78 10.41 -23.45
CA GLN A 96 7.65 11.45 -23.97
C GLN A 96 7.25 12.84 -23.48
N GLY A 97 8.21 13.59 -22.96
CA GLY A 97 8.00 14.95 -22.44
C GLY A 97 7.29 15.01 -21.08
N MET A 98 6.78 13.87 -20.56
CA MET A 98 6.14 13.80 -19.26
C MET A 98 6.92 12.95 -18.24
N TYR A 99 7.26 11.72 -18.60
CA TYR A 99 8.00 10.77 -17.76
C TYR A 99 9.39 10.45 -18.30
N THR A 100 9.59 10.65 -19.59
CA THR A 100 10.85 10.38 -20.29
C THR A 100 11.16 11.50 -21.27
N GLU A 101 12.43 11.72 -21.55
CA GLU A 101 12.87 12.71 -22.52
C GLU A 101 12.49 12.32 -23.97
N THR A 102 12.65 11.04 -24.31
CA THR A 102 12.41 10.54 -25.65
C THR A 102 11.33 9.48 -25.72
N ALA A 103 10.76 9.26 -26.90
CA ALA A 103 9.77 8.20 -27.14
C ALA A 103 10.39 6.82 -26.95
N GLU A 104 11.67 6.61 -27.34
CA GLU A 104 12.37 5.32 -27.18
C GLU A 104 12.52 4.97 -25.67
N ALA A 105 12.86 5.96 -24.84
CA ALA A 105 12.87 5.77 -23.39
C ALA A 105 11.47 5.50 -22.86
N GLY A 106 10.46 6.18 -23.40
CA GLY A 106 9.05 5.97 -23.15
C GLY A 106 8.59 4.54 -23.49
N ALA A 107 8.97 4.04 -24.64
CA ALA A 107 8.65 2.68 -25.07
C ALA A 107 9.24 1.62 -24.12
N ARG A 108 10.48 1.83 -23.63
CA ARG A 108 11.06 0.95 -22.60
C ARG A 108 10.28 1.02 -21.28
N SER A 109 9.81 2.19 -20.89
CA SER A 109 8.99 2.35 -19.69
C SER A 109 7.62 1.70 -19.84
N GLU A 110 7.01 1.76 -21.03
CA GLU A 110 5.75 1.06 -21.32
C GLU A 110 5.93 -0.45 -21.32
N ALA A 111 6.98 -0.96 -21.95
CA ALA A 111 7.29 -2.39 -21.99
C ALA A 111 7.58 -2.99 -20.59
N ALA A 112 8.01 -2.17 -19.63
CA ALA A 112 8.30 -2.59 -18.27
C ALA A 112 7.07 -2.65 -17.35
N VAL A 113 5.89 -2.19 -17.79
CA VAL A 113 4.66 -2.26 -17.00
C VAL A 113 4.12 -3.69 -16.99
N ASP A 114 3.91 -4.24 -15.80
CA ASP A 114 3.28 -5.55 -15.62
C ASP A 114 1.77 -5.49 -15.89
N ARG A 115 1.38 -5.54 -17.13
CA ARG A 115 -0.01 -5.51 -17.56
C ARG A 115 -0.68 -6.86 -17.42
N LEU A 116 -1.95 -6.84 -17.05
CA LEU A 116 -2.80 -8.03 -17.13
C LEU A 116 -3.24 -8.27 -18.58
N PRO A 117 -3.47 -9.53 -18.97
CA PRO A 117 -3.88 -9.84 -20.34
C PRO A 117 -5.19 -9.13 -20.72
N PRO A 118 -5.27 -8.53 -21.93
CA PRO A 118 -6.48 -7.85 -22.40
C PRO A 118 -7.69 -8.77 -22.36
N GLY A 119 -8.80 -8.31 -21.79
CA GLY A 119 -10.06 -9.05 -21.71
C GLY A 119 -10.08 -10.22 -20.72
N ALA A 120 -9.00 -10.49 -19.98
CA ALA A 120 -8.96 -11.54 -18.96
C ALA A 120 -9.88 -11.26 -17.77
N TYR A 121 -10.20 -10.00 -17.54
CA TYR A 121 -11.01 -9.54 -16.42
C TYR A 121 -12.04 -8.51 -16.86
N GLN A 122 -13.19 -8.50 -16.18
CA GLN A 122 -14.28 -7.57 -16.45
C GLN A 122 -14.33 -6.40 -15.45
N ALA A 123 -13.80 -6.59 -14.23
CA ALA A 123 -13.84 -5.56 -13.21
C ALA A 123 -12.73 -5.73 -12.17
N LEU A 124 -12.32 -4.61 -11.59
CA LEU A 124 -11.52 -4.52 -10.38
C LEU A 124 -12.48 -4.42 -9.18
N LEU A 125 -12.43 -5.40 -8.27
CA LEU A 125 -13.19 -5.41 -7.01
C LEU A 125 -12.30 -4.95 -5.86
N LEU A 126 -12.81 -4.05 -5.05
CA LEU A 126 -12.12 -3.43 -3.93
C LEU A 126 -13.04 -3.41 -2.70
N ALA A 127 -12.54 -3.85 -1.55
CA ALA A 127 -13.26 -3.74 -0.27
C ALA A 127 -12.28 -3.51 0.89
N PRO A 128 -12.71 -2.91 2.01
CA PRO A 128 -11.95 -2.98 3.25
C PRO A 128 -11.77 -4.45 3.65
N LEU A 129 -10.56 -4.83 4.03
CA LEU A 129 -10.23 -6.23 4.35
C LEU A 129 -11.18 -6.83 5.41
N GLU A 130 -11.50 -6.06 6.45
CA GLU A 130 -12.37 -6.49 7.56
C GLU A 130 -13.81 -6.76 7.17
N ARG A 131 -14.27 -6.22 6.01
CA ARG A 131 -15.65 -6.30 5.50
C ARG A 131 -15.72 -6.96 4.13
N CYS A 132 -14.63 -7.58 3.69
CA CYS A 132 -14.54 -8.18 2.37
C CYS A 132 -15.46 -9.42 2.30
N ALA A 133 -16.41 -9.38 1.34
CA ALA A 133 -17.37 -10.46 1.09
C ALA A 133 -16.96 -11.37 -0.09
N PHE A 134 -15.73 -11.25 -0.58
CA PHE A 134 -15.18 -12.08 -1.66
C PHE A 134 -13.78 -12.58 -1.29
N GLU A 135 -13.33 -13.62 -1.96
CA GLU A 135 -11.94 -14.09 -1.83
C GLU A 135 -11.01 -13.15 -2.63
N PRO A 136 -10.15 -12.36 -1.98
CA PRO A 136 -9.26 -11.45 -2.69
C PRO A 136 -8.09 -12.20 -3.32
N HIS A 137 -7.51 -11.66 -4.37
CA HIS A 137 -6.22 -12.11 -4.87
C HIS A 137 -5.06 -11.61 -4.03
N LEU A 138 -5.19 -10.39 -3.52
CA LEU A 138 -4.18 -9.74 -2.70
C LEU A 138 -4.80 -8.72 -1.74
N VAL A 139 -3.99 -8.32 -0.76
CA VAL A 139 -4.30 -7.22 0.17
C VAL A 139 -3.27 -6.12 -0.04
N CYS A 140 -3.75 -4.87 -0.16
CA CYS A 140 -2.91 -3.68 -0.24
C CYS A 140 -3.01 -2.86 1.05
N VAL A 141 -1.87 -2.48 1.62
CA VAL A 141 -1.79 -1.68 2.84
C VAL A 141 -0.98 -0.42 2.56
N TYR A 142 -1.59 0.74 2.79
CA TYR A 142 -0.87 2.02 2.77
C TYR A 142 -0.35 2.36 4.17
N GLY A 143 0.85 2.91 4.23
CA GLY A 143 1.48 3.30 5.47
C GLY A 143 2.73 4.15 5.26
N ASN A 144 3.27 4.68 6.35
CA ASN A 144 4.54 5.37 6.32
C ASN A 144 5.73 4.38 6.19
N PRO A 145 6.96 4.86 5.87
CA PRO A 145 8.11 3.98 5.69
C PRO A 145 8.40 3.05 6.88
N ALA A 146 8.12 3.47 8.11
CA ALA A 146 8.32 2.63 9.29
C ALA A 146 7.30 1.47 9.34
N GLN A 147 6.06 1.71 8.93
CA GLN A 147 5.04 0.67 8.79
C GLN A 147 5.38 -0.29 7.65
N ILE A 148 5.85 0.23 6.52
CA ILE A 148 6.29 -0.60 5.39
C ILE A 148 7.49 -1.46 5.78
N MET A 149 8.48 -0.92 6.49
CA MET A 149 9.59 -1.69 7.06
C MET A 149 9.09 -2.86 7.91
N ARG A 150 8.07 -2.62 8.76
CA ARG A 150 7.46 -3.69 9.58
C ARG A 150 6.83 -4.80 8.73
N LEU A 151 6.17 -4.44 7.62
CA LEU A 151 5.59 -5.42 6.69
C LEU A 151 6.68 -6.21 5.96
N VAL A 152 7.76 -5.57 5.53
CA VAL A 152 8.92 -6.25 4.92
C VAL A 152 9.52 -7.26 5.90
N GLN A 153 9.78 -6.86 7.16
CA GLN A 153 10.29 -7.75 8.19
C GLN A 153 9.36 -8.93 8.48
N ALA A 154 8.05 -8.66 8.48
CA ALA A 154 7.03 -9.68 8.67
C ALA A 154 6.98 -10.68 7.51
N ALA A 155 7.06 -10.21 6.27
CA ALA A 155 7.10 -11.07 5.09
C ALA A 155 8.35 -11.95 5.02
N LEU A 156 9.44 -11.52 5.66
CA LEU A 156 10.71 -12.25 5.72
C LEU A 156 10.87 -13.09 7.00
N TRP A 157 9.94 -13.00 7.95
CA TRP A 157 10.06 -13.63 9.26
C TRP A 157 10.42 -15.12 9.22
N LYS A 158 9.78 -15.89 8.35
CA LYS A 158 10.04 -17.32 8.18
C LYS A 158 11.12 -17.64 7.17
N ARG A 159 11.26 -16.79 6.15
CA ARG A 159 12.11 -17.08 4.99
C ARG A 159 13.51 -16.48 5.10
N GLY A 160 13.66 -15.40 5.87
CA GLY A 160 14.89 -14.61 5.87
C GLY A 160 15.14 -13.93 4.52
N GLY A 161 16.38 -13.54 4.27
CA GLY A 161 16.82 -12.98 3.00
C GLY A 161 16.39 -11.53 2.78
N LYS A 162 16.00 -11.20 1.56
CA LYS A 162 15.60 -9.87 1.12
C LYS A 162 14.27 -9.91 0.35
N LEU A 163 13.47 -8.86 0.48
CA LEU A 163 12.36 -8.60 -0.40
C LEU A 163 12.85 -7.75 -1.58
N THR A 164 12.49 -8.13 -2.80
CA THR A 164 12.83 -7.39 -4.01
C THR A 164 11.57 -6.79 -4.59
N SER A 165 11.59 -5.51 -4.88
CA SER A 165 10.55 -4.78 -5.60
C SER A 165 11.19 -3.90 -6.66
N SER A 166 10.49 -3.68 -7.75
CA SER A 166 10.89 -2.78 -8.84
C SER A 166 9.90 -1.63 -8.95
N PHE A 167 10.37 -0.47 -9.33
CA PHE A 167 9.56 0.75 -9.40
C PHE A 167 9.69 1.41 -10.76
N GLY A 168 8.57 1.63 -11.44
CA GLY A 168 8.50 2.47 -12.62
C GLY A 168 8.22 3.93 -12.32
N GLY A 169 7.73 4.23 -11.10
CA GLY A 169 7.34 5.56 -10.67
C GLY A 169 6.09 6.11 -11.38
N ARG A 170 5.39 5.25 -12.13
CA ARG A 170 4.16 5.54 -12.87
C ARG A 170 3.24 4.33 -12.89
N ILE A 171 1.93 4.56 -12.94
CA ILE A 171 0.91 3.48 -13.00
C ILE A 171 1.10 2.48 -11.84
N ASP A 172 1.28 2.97 -10.62
CA ASP A 172 1.43 2.13 -9.42
C ASP A 172 0.28 1.16 -9.19
N CYS A 173 -0.93 1.45 -9.70
CA CYS A 173 -2.04 0.52 -9.69
C CYS A 173 -1.75 -0.78 -10.49
N ALA A 174 -0.94 -0.70 -11.56
CA ALA A 174 -0.45 -1.88 -12.26
C ALA A 174 0.64 -2.61 -11.45
N GLU A 175 1.49 -1.87 -10.72
CA GLU A 175 2.47 -2.47 -9.81
C GLU A 175 1.76 -3.14 -8.61
N ILE A 176 0.75 -2.50 -8.02
CA ILE A 176 -0.07 -3.07 -6.94
C ILE A 176 -0.71 -4.39 -7.38
N ILE A 177 -1.29 -4.43 -8.56
CA ILE A 177 -2.10 -5.57 -9.01
C ILE A 177 -1.29 -6.48 -9.93
N GLY A 178 -0.81 -5.97 -11.05
CA GLY A 178 -0.14 -6.75 -12.09
C GLY A 178 1.15 -7.39 -11.60
N THR A 179 2.06 -6.59 -11.00
CA THR A 179 3.33 -7.11 -10.49
C THR A 179 3.11 -8.12 -9.37
N THR A 180 2.19 -7.84 -8.44
CA THR A 180 1.89 -8.76 -7.34
C THR A 180 1.31 -10.07 -7.85
N LEU A 181 0.38 -10.05 -8.81
CA LEU A 181 -0.20 -11.27 -9.39
C LEU A 181 0.81 -12.06 -10.23
N ARG A 182 1.66 -11.37 -11.00
CA ARG A 182 2.68 -12.01 -11.84
C ARG A 182 3.76 -12.68 -11.01
N THR A 183 4.28 -11.98 -10.00
CA THR A 183 5.37 -12.50 -9.15
C THR A 183 4.86 -13.47 -8.08
N ASN A 184 3.60 -13.35 -7.71
CA ASN A 184 2.98 -14.05 -6.58
C ASN A 184 3.73 -13.85 -5.26
N GLU A 185 4.39 -12.69 -5.11
CA GLU A 185 5.18 -12.28 -3.95
C GLU A 185 4.76 -10.91 -3.42
N CYS A 186 5.05 -10.65 -2.15
CA CYS A 186 4.84 -9.34 -1.54
C CYS A 186 5.67 -8.27 -2.26
N GLN A 187 5.10 -7.08 -2.45
CA GLN A 187 5.76 -5.94 -3.08
C GLN A 187 5.71 -4.71 -2.18
N VAL A 188 6.79 -3.97 -2.15
CA VAL A 188 6.78 -2.56 -1.74
C VAL A 188 6.40 -1.75 -2.97
N ILE A 189 5.47 -0.82 -2.84
CA ILE A 189 4.97 0.01 -3.93
C ILE A 189 5.27 1.48 -3.62
N LEU A 190 5.79 2.17 -4.61
CA LEU A 190 6.00 3.62 -4.56
C LEU A 190 4.80 4.31 -5.26
N PRO A 191 3.89 4.97 -4.52
CA PRO A 191 2.75 5.66 -5.12
C PRO A 191 3.18 6.67 -6.17
N CYS A 192 2.59 6.59 -7.35
CA CYS A 192 2.91 7.45 -8.48
C CYS A 192 2.28 8.84 -8.35
N SER A 193 2.63 9.75 -9.25
CA SER A 193 2.05 11.11 -9.29
C SER A 193 0.53 11.08 -9.40
N GLY A 194 -0.04 10.14 -10.19
CA GLY A 194 -1.49 9.97 -10.33
C GLY A 194 -2.17 9.57 -9.02
N ASP A 195 -1.58 8.67 -8.23
CA ASP A 195 -2.12 8.27 -6.94
C ASP A 195 -2.06 9.44 -5.93
N ARG A 196 -0.99 10.23 -5.96
CA ARG A 196 -0.89 11.43 -5.10
C ARG A 196 -1.92 12.49 -5.46
N ILE A 197 -2.21 12.70 -6.75
CA ILE A 197 -3.17 13.70 -7.22
C ILE A 197 -4.62 13.19 -7.08
N PHE A 198 -4.93 12.01 -7.63
CA PHE A 198 -6.31 11.49 -7.70
C PHE A 198 -6.68 10.66 -6.48
N GLY A 199 -5.73 9.87 -5.95
CA GLY A 199 -5.90 9.06 -4.74
C GLY A 199 -5.65 9.84 -3.45
N GLN A 200 -5.12 11.08 -3.53
CA GLN A 200 -4.75 11.90 -2.37
C GLN A 200 -3.77 11.18 -1.43
N THR A 201 -2.93 10.33 -1.99
CA THR A 201 -1.87 9.65 -1.24
C THR A 201 -0.83 10.67 -0.81
N GLN A 202 -0.53 10.71 0.49
CA GLN A 202 0.34 11.72 1.08
C GLN A 202 1.82 11.44 0.76
N ASP A 203 2.66 12.47 0.80
CA ASP A 203 4.08 12.38 0.44
C ASP A 203 4.84 11.34 1.27
N HIS A 204 4.45 11.14 2.51
CA HIS A 204 5.05 10.16 3.43
C HIS A 204 4.44 8.76 3.32
N GLU A 205 3.40 8.54 2.50
CA GLU A 205 2.79 7.23 2.31
C GLU A 205 3.50 6.42 1.23
N MET A 206 3.63 5.13 1.51
CA MET A 206 3.99 4.06 0.57
C MET A 206 2.89 3.00 0.63
N ALA A 207 2.89 2.06 -0.30
CA ALA A 207 2.01 0.92 -0.21
C ALA A 207 2.80 -0.40 -0.14
N PHE A 208 2.15 -1.44 0.36
CA PHE A 208 2.67 -2.79 0.44
C PHE A 208 1.58 -3.77 0.03
N THR A 209 1.91 -4.71 -0.84
CA THR A 209 0.98 -5.72 -1.31
C THR A 209 1.33 -7.09 -0.78
N ILE A 210 0.30 -7.86 -0.46
CA ILE A 210 0.40 -9.19 0.12
C ILE A 210 -0.52 -10.13 -0.68
N PRO A 211 0.01 -11.05 -1.50
CA PRO A 211 -0.80 -12.10 -2.12
C PRO A 211 -1.57 -12.89 -1.05
N LEU A 212 -2.79 -13.31 -1.35
CA LEU A 212 -3.67 -13.97 -0.35
C LEU A 212 -3.00 -15.15 0.35
N HIS A 213 -2.27 -15.99 -0.39
CA HIS A 213 -1.60 -17.16 0.18
C HIS A 213 -0.48 -16.80 1.18
N ARG A 214 0.07 -15.57 1.11
CA ARG A 214 1.10 -15.06 2.02
C ARG A 214 0.51 -14.34 3.24
N LEU A 215 -0.79 -14.02 3.24
CA LEU A 215 -1.41 -13.16 4.27
C LEU A 215 -1.24 -13.74 5.69
N ALA A 216 -1.46 -15.04 5.86
CA ALA A 216 -1.29 -15.71 7.15
C ALA A 216 0.17 -15.65 7.65
N GLU A 217 1.13 -15.87 6.76
CA GLU A 217 2.57 -15.80 7.06
C GLU A 217 2.98 -14.39 7.49
N VAL A 218 2.50 -13.35 6.78
CA VAL A 218 2.80 -11.96 7.12
C VAL A 218 2.17 -11.58 8.47
N CYS A 219 0.94 -11.98 8.76
CA CYS A 219 0.30 -11.75 10.05
C CYS A 219 1.07 -12.42 11.20
N GLU A 220 1.54 -13.64 11.00
CA GLU A 220 2.38 -14.34 11.97
C GLU A 220 3.73 -13.64 12.15
N GLY A 221 4.34 -13.16 11.05
CA GLY A 221 5.59 -12.40 11.07
C GLY A 221 5.48 -11.07 11.81
N LEU A 222 4.36 -10.35 11.65
CA LEU A 222 4.09 -9.13 12.43
C LEU A 222 4.07 -9.43 13.93
N ARG A 223 3.38 -10.49 14.33
CA ARG A 223 3.34 -10.95 15.72
C ARG A 223 4.71 -11.40 16.23
N GLY A 224 5.42 -12.18 15.42
CA GLY A 224 6.74 -12.74 15.77
C GLY A 224 7.78 -11.64 15.98
N THR A 225 7.91 -10.73 15.03
CA THR A 225 8.83 -9.59 15.12
C THR A 225 8.47 -8.63 16.25
N HIS A 226 7.15 -8.44 16.52
CA HIS A 226 6.70 -7.65 17.68
C HIS A 226 7.18 -8.26 19.02
N ARG A 227 7.06 -9.59 19.17
CA ARG A 227 7.58 -10.31 20.35
C ARG A 227 9.10 -10.21 20.46
N GLY A 228 9.79 -10.21 19.33
CA GLY A 228 11.24 -10.00 19.23
C GLY A 228 11.72 -8.58 19.55
N GLY A 229 10.78 -7.67 19.89
CA GLY A 229 11.12 -6.30 20.29
C GLY A 229 11.02 -5.26 19.17
N ILE A 230 10.78 -5.67 17.93
CA ILE A 230 10.59 -4.74 16.80
C ILE A 230 9.13 -4.35 16.73
N ARG A 231 8.79 -3.18 17.26
CA ARG A 231 7.42 -2.72 17.47
C ARG A 231 7.10 -1.50 16.62
N TYR A 232 5.80 -1.25 16.46
CA TYR A 232 5.29 0.00 15.91
C TYR A 232 4.22 0.56 16.87
N PRO A 233 4.22 1.83 17.22
CA PRO A 233 5.26 2.83 16.89
C PRO A 233 6.66 2.39 17.33
N ILE A 234 7.70 2.87 16.63
CA ILE A 234 9.08 2.53 16.98
C ILE A 234 9.38 3.10 18.37
N THR A 235 9.79 2.22 19.27
CA THR A 235 10.11 2.60 20.64
C THR A 235 11.49 3.25 20.66
N SER A 236 11.57 4.48 21.11
CA SER A 236 12.83 5.12 21.45
C SER A 236 13.18 4.78 22.88
N PHE A 237 14.44 4.41 23.11
CA PHE A 237 14.94 4.26 24.47
C PHE A 237 15.27 5.65 25.01
N LEU A 238 14.52 6.07 26.02
CA LEU A 238 14.86 7.26 26.76
C LEU A 238 15.96 6.90 27.77
N GLU A 239 17.02 7.70 27.84
CA GLU A 239 17.96 7.63 28.93
C GLU A 239 17.22 8.08 30.21
N TYR A 240 17.20 7.24 31.24
CA TYR A 240 16.55 7.59 32.50
C TYR A 240 17.24 8.77 33.20
N GLN A 241 18.53 8.95 32.92
CA GLN A 241 19.30 10.08 33.44
C GLN A 241 19.54 11.09 32.32
N ALA A 242 18.93 12.25 32.43
CA ALA A 242 19.12 13.33 31.49
C ALA A 242 20.57 13.87 31.55
N LYS A 243 21.18 14.03 30.36
CA LYS A 243 22.47 14.76 30.25
C LYS A 243 22.15 16.24 30.21
N LEU A 244 22.25 16.88 31.40
CA LEU A 244 21.97 18.30 31.50
C LEU A 244 23.14 19.15 30.95
N PRO A 245 22.84 20.29 30.33
CA PRO A 245 23.85 21.29 29.98
C PRO A 245 24.64 21.75 31.18
N PRO A 246 25.95 22.12 31.03
CA PRO A 246 26.79 22.51 32.16
C PRO A 246 26.20 23.58 33.10
N PRO A 247 25.49 24.62 32.63
CA PRO A 247 24.85 25.57 33.52
C PRO A 247 23.79 24.98 34.47
N TYR A 248 23.04 23.95 33.98
CA TYR A 248 22.02 23.29 34.79
C TYR A 248 22.64 22.33 35.81
N VAL A 249 23.76 21.68 35.43
CA VAL A 249 24.54 20.87 36.39
C VAL A 249 25.07 21.73 37.53
N GLU A 250 25.60 22.90 37.20
CA GLU A 250 26.11 23.84 38.18
C GLU A 250 25.00 24.40 39.09
N LEU A 251 23.86 24.77 38.53
CA LEU A 251 22.69 25.19 39.31
C LEU A 251 22.24 24.10 40.30
N ARG A 252 22.20 22.86 39.84
CA ARG A 252 21.86 21.71 40.68
C ARG A 252 22.86 21.56 41.84
N ARG A 253 24.14 21.64 41.53
CA ARG A 253 25.22 21.58 42.54
C ARG A 253 25.04 22.67 43.62
N GLN A 254 24.70 23.89 43.21
CA GLN A 254 24.45 25.02 44.14
C GLN A 254 23.23 24.74 45.04
N LEU A 255 22.12 24.24 44.48
CA LEU A 255 20.93 23.88 45.25
C LEU A 255 21.20 22.74 46.24
N GLU A 256 22.02 21.77 45.91
CA GLU A 256 22.41 20.68 46.78
C GLU A 256 23.35 21.18 47.92
N ALA A 257 24.24 22.12 47.61
CA ALA A 257 25.13 22.74 48.58
C ALA A 257 24.37 23.60 49.62
N ASP A 258 23.25 24.22 49.24
CA ASP A 258 22.38 25.02 50.10
C ASP A 258 21.44 24.19 51.00
N GLY A 259 21.61 22.85 51.04
CA GLY A 259 20.91 21.94 51.94
C GLY A 259 19.40 21.79 51.69
N LYS A 260 18.93 22.12 50.46
CA LYS A 260 17.55 21.86 50.06
C LYS A 260 17.42 20.41 49.52
N PRO A 261 16.45 19.63 50.04
CA PRO A 261 16.30 18.24 49.57
C PRO A 261 15.97 18.18 48.10
N THR A 262 16.76 17.42 47.33
CA THR A 262 16.44 17.06 45.92
C THR A 262 15.19 16.19 45.95
N PRO A 263 14.15 16.49 45.14
CA PRO A 263 13.01 15.56 44.98
C PRO A 263 13.54 14.20 44.57
N ALA A 264 13.10 13.14 45.24
CA ALA A 264 13.43 11.77 44.86
C ALA A 264 12.98 11.50 43.42
N ALA A 265 13.85 10.88 42.63
CA ALA A 265 13.61 10.51 41.24
C ALA A 265 12.56 9.42 41.11
#